data_3d95339a911f511c7755ced865a5126e
#
_entry.id   3d95339a911f511c7755ced865a5126e
#
_cell.length_a   1.000
_cell.length_b   1.000
_cell.length_c   1.000
_cell.angle_alpha   90.00
_cell.angle_beta   90.00
_cell.angle_gamma   90.00
#
_symmetry.space_group_name_H-M   'P 1'
#
loop_
_entity.id
_entity.type
_entity.pdbx_description
1 polymer ?
#
loop_
_entity_poly.entity_id
_entity_poly.type
_entity_poly.pdbx_seq_one_letter_code
_entity_poly.pdbx_strand_id
1 'polypeptide(L)'
;FFKGESLAFGPEFQTVWEPYARAALSGGVWLRSGYATEPLRTGDSIVSVASSASVLYYSDEVTYADNTSEKIEIVTMPCPVFSKGEKMVMQRGAGICTVKSTPEKEKACITFLKWLTETKKNVEFVTSLGYMPVKQEAFDVCLPEAIEKLSDPMYVSLYQAFLETQENYTYYTAPKLDSYLDLETKFEELVRQTLSVKRMEWLEDPENMDKLVWKTLEDFKAAYTQ
;
A
#
# COMPACT_ATOMS: atom_id res chain seq x y z
N PHE A 1 -16.22 5.58 4.96
CA PHE A 1 -16.73 4.30 4.42
C PHE A 1 -17.21 3.32 5.52
N PHE A 2 -16.96 3.59 6.81
CA PHE A 2 -17.45 2.75 7.90
C PHE A 2 -18.72 3.32 8.52
N LYS A 3 -19.70 2.44 8.76
CA LYS A 3 -20.91 2.73 9.51
C LYS A 3 -21.11 1.65 10.58
N GLY A 4 -20.66 1.94 11.81
CA GLY A 4 -20.52 0.91 12.84
C GLY A 4 -19.50 -0.14 12.40
N GLU A 5 -19.88 -1.41 12.43
CA GLU A 5 -19.06 -2.57 12.07
C GLU A 5 -19.21 -3.01 10.60
N SER A 6 -19.75 -2.14 9.74
CA SER A 6 -19.94 -2.46 8.31
C SER A 6 -19.41 -1.36 7.41
N LEU A 7 -19.17 -1.69 6.13
CA LEU A 7 -18.85 -0.71 5.11
C LEU A 7 -20.11 -0.07 4.56
N ALA A 8 -20.01 1.24 4.29
CA ALA A 8 -21.07 2.04 3.65
C ALA A 8 -20.55 2.64 2.34
N PHE A 9 -21.32 2.49 1.28
CA PHE A 9 -20.96 2.91 -0.07
C PHE A 9 -21.79 4.13 -0.48
N GLY A 10 -21.51 5.28 0.17
CA GLY A 10 -22.15 6.57 -0.08
C GLY A 10 -21.58 7.31 -1.31
N PRO A 11 -21.91 8.62 -1.44
CA PRO A 11 -21.44 9.45 -2.56
C PRO A 11 -19.91 9.54 -2.64
N GLU A 12 -19.21 9.58 -1.52
CA GLU A 12 -17.75 9.63 -1.48
C GLU A 12 -17.13 8.36 -2.07
N PHE A 13 -17.77 7.21 -1.86
CA PHE A 13 -17.34 5.96 -2.48
C PHE A 13 -17.49 5.99 -4.01
N GLN A 14 -18.56 6.60 -4.50
CA GLN A 14 -18.78 6.77 -5.95
C GLN A 14 -17.68 7.58 -6.60
N THR A 15 -17.22 8.65 -5.94
CA THR A 15 -16.12 9.51 -6.41
C THR A 15 -14.81 8.72 -6.56
N VAL A 16 -14.56 7.75 -5.69
CA VAL A 16 -13.38 6.88 -5.76
C VAL A 16 -13.60 5.74 -6.77
N TRP A 17 -14.81 5.19 -6.82
CA TRP A 17 -15.14 4.07 -7.69
C TRP A 17 -15.01 4.41 -9.16
N GLU A 18 -15.51 5.55 -9.59
CA GLU A 18 -15.55 5.91 -11.01
C GLU A 18 -14.19 5.84 -11.71
N PRO A 19 -13.14 6.57 -11.28
CA PRO A 19 -11.84 6.54 -11.94
C PRO A 19 -11.17 5.16 -11.82
N TYR A 20 -11.33 4.48 -10.68
CA TYR A 20 -10.76 3.16 -10.47
C TYR A 20 -11.40 2.10 -11.38
N ALA A 21 -12.74 2.04 -11.43
CA ALA A 21 -13.46 1.11 -12.28
C ALA A 21 -13.19 1.36 -13.77
N ARG A 22 -13.15 2.63 -14.18
CA ARG A 22 -12.81 3.03 -15.56
C ARG A 22 -11.42 2.53 -15.95
N ALA A 23 -10.42 2.75 -15.10
CA ALA A 23 -9.06 2.27 -15.33
C ALA A 23 -9.00 0.72 -15.35
N ALA A 24 -9.72 0.06 -14.44
CA ALA A 24 -9.77 -1.39 -14.39
C ALA A 24 -10.41 -2.01 -15.63
N LEU A 25 -11.54 -1.48 -16.09
CA LEU A 25 -12.25 -1.95 -17.28
C LEU A 25 -11.42 -1.75 -18.56
N SER A 26 -10.73 -0.60 -18.68
CA SER A 26 -9.86 -0.32 -19.83
C SER A 26 -8.51 -1.06 -19.81
N GLY A 27 -8.22 -1.81 -18.75
CA GLY A 27 -6.98 -2.57 -18.63
C GLY A 27 -5.83 -1.85 -17.92
N GLY A 28 -6.07 -0.65 -17.41
CA GLY A 28 -5.06 0.13 -16.67
C GLY A 28 -4.81 -0.32 -15.23
N VAL A 29 -5.51 -1.34 -14.74
CA VAL A 29 -5.33 -1.89 -13.39
C VAL A 29 -5.12 -3.40 -13.46
N TRP A 30 -4.10 -3.86 -12.72
CA TRP A 30 -3.85 -5.29 -12.52
C TRP A 30 -4.88 -5.87 -11.54
N LEU A 31 -5.76 -6.74 -12.03
CA LEU A 31 -6.88 -7.32 -11.26
C LEU A 31 -6.61 -8.75 -10.76
N ARG A 32 -5.44 -9.31 -11.00
CA ARG A 32 -5.08 -10.66 -10.52
C ARG A 32 -4.73 -10.62 -9.03
N SER A 33 -4.86 -11.76 -8.35
CA SER A 33 -4.33 -11.94 -7.00
C SER A 33 -2.80 -12.02 -7.04
N GLY A 34 -2.14 -11.71 -5.94
CA GLY A 34 -0.69 -11.74 -5.80
C GLY A 34 -0.13 -10.45 -5.24
N TYR A 35 1.18 -10.37 -5.17
CA TYR A 35 1.86 -9.19 -4.66
C TYR A 35 2.01 -8.12 -5.73
N ALA A 36 1.87 -6.86 -5.34
CA ALA A 36 1.98 -5.70 -6.25
C ALA A 36 3.38 -5.56 -6.90
N THR A 37 4.38 -6.26 -6.39
CA THR A 37 5.75 -6.31 -6.95
C THR A 37 5.88 -7.25 -8.15
N GLU A 38 5.03 -8.26 -8.26
CA GLU A 38 5.11 -9.26 -9.31
C GLU A 38 4.91 -8.67 -10.71
N PRO A 39 3.83 -7.90 -10.99
CA PRO A 39 3.60 -7.36 -12.32
C PRO A 39 4.65 -6.31 -12.75
N LEU A 40 5.37 -5.67 -11.83
CA LEU A 40 6.48 -4.81 -12.18
C LEU A 40 7.70 -5.63 -12.64
N ARG A 41 7.95 -6.77 -12.00
CA ARG A 41 9.08 -7.65 -12.34
C ARG A 41 8.91 -8.36 -13.68
N THR A 42 7.67 -8.50 -14.14
CA THR A 42 7.33 -9.13 -15.44
C THR A 42 7.03 -8.12 -16.54
N GLY A 43 7.08 -6.81 -16.24
CA GLY A 43 6.75 -5.77 -17.20
C GLY A 43 5.26 -5.58 -17.50
N ASP A 44 4.40 -6.28 -16.76
CA ASP A 44 2.93 -6.18 -16.94
C ASP A 44 2.35 -4.88 -16.36
N SER A 45 3.09 -4.21 -15.47
CA SER A 45 2.71 -2.94 -14.87
C SER A 45 3.93 -2.04 -14.68
N ILE A 46 3.74 -0.73 -14.77
CA ILE A 46 4.78 0.28 -14.59
C ILE A 46 4.64 1.06 -13.27
N VAL A 47 3.52 0.92 -12.58
CA VAL A 47 3.26 1.57 -11.29
C VAL A 47 2.60 0.59 -10.35
N SER A 48 3.03 0.58 -9.10
CA SER A 48 2.32 -0.12 -8.01
C SER A 48 2.14 0.77 -6.80
N VAL A 49 1.06 0.53 -6.07
CA VAL A 49 0.83 1.09 -4.73
C VAL A 49 0.96 -0.05 -3.74
N ALA A 50 1.92 0.04 -2.84
CA ALA A 50 2.26 -1.06 -1.96
C ALA A 50 2.75 -0.55 -0.60
N SER A 51 2.91 -1.46 0.35
CA SER A 51 3.63 -1.18 1.59
C SER A 51 5.08 -0.79 1.29
N SER A 52 5.63 0.13 2.06
CA SER A 52 7.04 0.51 1.96
C SER A 52 8.01 -0.67 2.15
N ALA A 53 7.64 -1.67 2.98
CA ALA A 53 8.41 -2.91 3.14
C ALA A 53 8.50 -3.74 1.85
N SER A 54 7.68 -3.45 0.83
CA SER A 54 7.76 -4.10 -0.47
C SER A 54 9.05 -3.78 -1.23
N VAL A 55 9.82 -2.76 -0.80
CA VAL A 55 11.13 -2.44 -1.36
C VAL A 55 12.06 -3.65 -1.43
N LEU A 56 11.96 -4.57 -0.47
CA LEU A 56 12.74 -5.81 -0.42
C LEU A 56 12.45 -6.78 -1.59
N TYR A 57 11.36 -6.60 -2.30
CA TYR A 57 10.85 -7.53 -3.31
C TYR A 57 10.81 -6.94 -4.72
N TYR A 58 11.12 -5.66 -4.88
CA TYR A 58 11.33 -5.05 -6.19
C TYR A 58 12.69 -5.43 -6.75
N SER A 59 12.81 -5.37 -8.07
CA SER A 59 14.05 -5.61 -8.81
C SER A 59 14.31 -4.42 -9.74
N ASP A 60 15.57 -4.08 -9.91
CA ASP A 60 16.05 -3.15 -10.93
C ASP A 60 16.11 -3.80 -12.34
N GLU A 61 15.53 -4.99 -12.49
CA GLU A 61 15.45 -5.73 -13.73
C GLU A 61 14.05 -6.28 -13.95
N VAL A 62 13.53 -6.07 -15.15
CA VAL A 62 12.30 -6.69 -15.65
C VAL A 62 12.67 -7.89 -16.49
N THR A 63 11.97 -9.01 -16.29
CA THR A 63 12.09 -10.21 -17.13
C THR A 63 10.76 -10.46 -17.84
N TYR A 64 10.75 -10.37 -19.14
CA TYR A 64 9.57 -10.55 -19.98
C TYR A 64 9.23 -12.03 -20.22
N ALA A 65 8.02 -12.28 -20.74
CA ALA A 65 7.52 -13.64 -20.99
C ALA A 65 8.37 -14.43 -22.01
N ASP A 66 9.11 -13.76 -22.87
CA ASP A 66 10.06 -14.36 -23.83
C ASP A 66 11.45 -14.62 -23.25
N ASN A 67 11.63 -14.42 -21.95
CA ASN A 67 12.90 -14.51 -21.20
C ASN A 67 13.95 -13.45 -21.59
N THR A 68 13.58 -12.41 -22.29
CA THR A 68 14.44 -11.23 -22.40
C THR A 68 14.35 -10.40 -21.13
N SER A 69 15.40 -9.65 -20.80
CA SER A 69 15.36 -8.75 -19.64
C SER A 69 15.99 -7.41 -19.95
N GLU A 70 15.60 -6.40 -19.20
CA GLU A 70 16.17 -5.07 -19.25
C GLU A 70 16.29 -4.45 -17.85
N LYS A 71 17.26 -3.57 -17.70
CA LYS A 71 17.43 -2.78 -16.48
C LYS A 71 16.42 -1.63 -16.44
N ILE A 72 15.84 -1.45 -15.27
CA ILE A 72 14.91 -0.36 -14.97
C ILE A 72 15.35 0.38 -13.72
N GLU A 73 14.82 1.57 -13.54
CA GLU A 73 14.94 2.34 -12.30
C GLU A 73 13.61 2.33 -11.56
N ILE A 74 13.64 1.96 -10.28
CA ILE A 74 12.47 2.04 -9.39
C ILE A 74 12.57 3.32 -8.58
N VAL A 75 11.56 4.18 -8.73
CA VAL A 75 11.45 5.44 -7.99
C VAL A 75 10.21 5.39 -7.11
N THR A 76 10.38 5.64 -5.83
CA THR A 76 9.28 5.75 -4.88
C THR A 76 8.82 7.21 -4.75
N MET A 77 7.51 7.41 -4.77
CA MET A 77 6.86 8.69 -4.54
C MET A 77 5.84 8.58 -3.41
N PRO A 78 5.47 9.68 -2.73
CA PRO A 78 4.34 9.69 -1.82
C PRO A 78 3.05 9.16 -2.47
N CYS A 79 2.16 8.59 -1.64
CA CYS A 79 0.91 8.03 -2.14
C CYS A 79 0.10 9.10 -2.87
N PRO A 80 -0.39 8.83 -4.11
CA PRO A 80 -1.16 9.80 -4.86
C PRO A 80 -2.49 10.11 -4.18
N VAL A 81 -2.94 11.36 -4.29
CA VAL A 81 -4.23 11.83 -3.78
C VAL A 81 -5.03 12.50 -4.88
N PHE A 82 -6.34 12.54 -4.74
CA PHE A 82 -7.19 13.31 -5.66
C PHE A 82 -6.85 14.80 -5.59
N SER A 83 -6.96 15.52 -6.71
CA SER A 83 -6.58 16.95 -6.82
C SER A 83 -7.25 17.88 -5.80
N LYS A 84 -8.40 17.48 -5.25
CA LYS A 84 -9.14 18.20 -4.19
C LYS A 84 -9.24 17.39 -2.89
N GLY A 85 -8.52 16.26 -2.80
CA GLY A 85 -8.50 15.39 -1.65
C GLY A 85 -7.51 15.87 -0.60
N GLU A 86 -7.73 15.49 0.64
CA GLU A 86 -6.76 15.67 1.70
C GLU A 86 -5.57 14.74 1.48
N LYS A 87 -4.38 15.22 1.76
CA LYS A 87 -3.17 14.40 1.76
C LYS A 87 -3.19 13.47 2.97
N MET A 88 -3.73 12.28 2.77
CA MET A 88 -3.89 11.27 3.81
C MET A 88 -3.31 9.94 3.34
N VAL A 89 -2.60 9.25 4.22
CA VAL A 89 -2.02 7.93 3.95
C VAL A 89 -2.34 6.98 5.09
N MET A 90 -2.64 5.73 4.74
CA MET A 90 -2.87 4.70 5.75
C MET A 90 -1.56 4.31 6.42
N GLN A 91 -1.51 4.45 7.74
CA GLN A 91 -0.40 3.95 8.54
C GLN A 91 -0.64 2.47 8.85
N ARG A 92 0.25 1.63 8.33
CA ARG A 92 0.41 0.23 8.71
C ARG A 92 1.80 0.04 9.32
N GLY A 93 2.03 -1.06 10.03
CA GLY A 93 3.33 -1.35 10.60
C GLY A 93 3.35 -2.66 11.36
N ALA A 94 4.54 -3.05 11.78
CA ALA A 94 4.73 -4.17 12.70
C ALA A 94 4.71 -3.66 14.15
N GLY A 95 4.08 -4.41 15.03
CA GLY A 95 4.09 -4.16 16.47
C GLY A 95 4.92 -5.22 17.19
N ILE A 96 5.59 -4.82 18.24
CA ILE A 96 6.31 -5.74 19.13
C ILE A 96 5.65 -5.72 20.50
N CYS A 97 5.23 -6.88 20.99
CA CYS A 97 4.72 -7.04 22.34
C CYS A 97 5.59 -7.99 23.14
N THR A 98 5.71 -7.71 24.43
CA THR A 98 6.36 -8.61 25.38
C THR A 98 5.30 -9.49 26.06
N VAL A 99 5.57 -10.78 26.12
CA VAL A 99 4.72 -11.74 26.82
C VAL A 99 5.11 -11.76 28.28
N LYS A 100 4.12 -11.78 29.18
CA LYS A 100 4.36 -11.91 30.62
C LYS A 100 5.16 -13.17 30.94
N SER A 101 6.22 -13.02 31.73
CA SER A 101 7.15 -14.12 32.05
C SER A 101 7.79 -13.91 33.43
N THR A 102 9.04 -14.36 33.64
CA THR A 102 9.78 -14.05 34.87
C THR A 102 10.29 -12.59 34.81
N PRO A 103 10.49 -11.95 36.00
CA PRO A 103 10.98 -10.57 36.07
C PRO A 103 12.28 -10.33 35.27
N GLU A 104 13.17 -11.35 35.27
CA GLU A 104 14.46 -11.27 34.56
C GLU A 104 14.26 -11.23 33.03
N LYS A 105 13.35 -12.09 32.51
CA LYS A 105 13.03 -12.15 31.10
C LYS A 105 12.31 -10.86 30.63
N GLU A 106 11.35 -10.37 31.42
CA GLU A 106 10.64 -9.13 31.15
C GLU A 106 11.62 -7.94 31.11
N LYS A 107 12.57 -7.89 32.06
CA LYS A 107 13.63 -6.88 32.07
C LYS A 107 14.53 -6.94 30.83
N ALA A 108 14.88 -8.16 30.39
CA ALA A 108 15.66 -8.37 29.18
C ALA A 108 14.90 -7.89 27.92
N CYS A 109 13.60 -8.20 27.80
CA CYS A 109 12.75 -7.70 26.72
C CYS A 109 12.68 -6.17 26.70
N ILE A 110 12.46 -5.54 27.85
CA ILE A 110 12.43 -4.08 27.96
C ILE A 110 13.78 -3.46 27.55
N THR A 111 14.90 -4.06 27.96
CA THR A 111 16.24 -3.61 27.57
C THR A 111 16.44 -3.69 26.06
N PHE A 112 16.04 -4.80 25.45
CA PHE A 112 16.09 -4.99 23.99
C PHE A 112 15.22 -3.95 23.26
N LEU A 113 13.97 -3.74 23.68
CA LEU A 113 13.08 -2.77 23.05
C LEU A 113 13.60 -1.33 23.17
N LYS A 114 14.17 -0.96 24.31
CA LYS A 114 14.80 0.34 24.48
C LYS A 114 15.99 0.52 23.53
N TRP A 115 16.82 -0.49 23.37
CA TRP A 115 17.94 -0.48 22.43
C TRP A 115 17.44 -0.40 20.98
N LEU A 116 16.46 -1.23 20.59
CA LEU A 116 15.91 -1.24 19.23
C LEU A 116 15.24 0.11 18.85
N THR A 117 14.65 0.79 19.83
CA THR A 117 14.00 2.09 19.65
C THR A 117 14.89 3.27 19.98
N GLU A 118 16.17 3.07 20.27
CA GLU A 118 17.17 4.13 20.31
C GLU A 118 17.26 4.77 18.91
N THR A 119 17.27 6.09 18.84
CA THR A 119 17.08 6.84 17.59
C THR A 119 17.99 6.37 16.45
N LYS A 120 19.30 6.33 16.69
CA LYS A 120 20.28 5.91 15.67
C LYS A 120 20.15 4.42 15.31
N LYS A 121 20.00 3.55 16.32
CA LYS A 121 19.85 2.11 16.10
C LYS A 121 18.56 1.77 15.34
N ASN A 122 17.48 2.48 15.67
CA ASN A 122 16.22 2.32 14.98
C ASN A 122 16.34 2.73 13.50
N VAL A 123 16.98 3.86 13.19
CA VAL A 123 17.23 4.29 11.81
C VAL A 123 18.09 3.27 11.06
N GLU A 124 19.21 2.80 11.61
CA GLU A 124 20.05 1.75 11.01
C GLU A 124 19.23 0.49 10.68
N PHE A 125 18.35 0.07 11.60
CA PHE A 125 17.52 -1.12 11.42
C PHE A 125 16.44 -0.91 10.36
N VAL A 126 15.65 0.16 10.45
CA VAL A 126 14.51 0.36 9.54
C VAL A 126 14.94 0.68 8.12
N THR A 127 16.09 1.38 7.93
CA THR A 127 16.60 1.70 6.58
C THR A 127 17.08 0.47 5.79
N SER A 128 17.30 -0.66 6.46
CA SER A 128 17.60 -1.92 5.78
C SER A 128 16.33 -2.69 5.34
N LEU A 129 15.14 -2.30 5.81
CA LEU A 129 13.90 -3.07 5.67
C LEU A 129 12.76 -2.29 4.99
N GLY A 130 12.95 -1.03 4.68
CA GLY A 130 11.89 -0.20 4.12
C GLY A 130 10.81 0.26 5.13
N TYR A 131 11.11 0.23 6.43
CA TYR A 131 10.20 0.71 7.47
C TYR A 131 10.48 2.16 7.87
N MET A 132 9.49 2.81 8.45
CA MET A 132 9.64 4.14 9.05
C MET A 132 10.22 4.05 10.48
N PRO A 133 11.04 5.04 10.89
CA PRO A 133 11.46 5.16 12.28
C PRO A 133 10.28 5.39 13.24
N VAL A 134 10.45 5.02 14.51
CA VAL A 134 9.40 5.13 15.53
C VAL A 134 9.41 6.45 16.32
N LYS A 135 10.39 7.31 16.11
CA LYS A 135 10.54 8.59 16.84
C LYS A 135 10.65 9.77 15.88
N GLN A 136 10.04 10.90 16.25
CA GLN A 136 10.14 12.15 15.47
C GLN A 136 11.58 12.61 15.28
N GLU A 137 12.39 12.58 16.33
CA GLU A 137 13.81 12.92 16.25
C GLU A 137 14.57 12.14 15.16
N ALA A 138 14.15 10.91 14.88
CA ALA A 138 14.76 10.11 13.84
C ALA A 138 14.48 10.67 12.43
N PHE A 139 13.27 11.19 12.20
CA PHE A 139 12.94 11.86 10.94
C PHE A 139 13.68 13.18 10.77
N ASP A 140 13.79 13.96 11.86
CA ASP A 140 14.32 15.31 11.79
C ASP A 140 15.86 15.36 11.64
N VAL A 141 16.54 14.36 12.20
CA VAL A 141 18.01 14.39 12.31
C VAL A 141 18.67 13.16 11.68
N CYS A 142 18.28 11.95 12.11
CA CYS A 142 19.07 10.77 11.80
C CYS A 142 18.74 10.16 10.40
N LEU A 143 17.51 10.30 9.95
CA LEU A 143 17.10 9.75 8.64
C LEU A 143 17.73 10.54 7.47
N PRO A 144 17.76 11.88 7.46
CA PRO A 144 18.51 12.63 6.45
C PRO A 144 19.98 12.22 6.35
N GLU A 145 20.66 12.10 7.49
CA GLU A 145 22.07 11.64 7.53
C GLU A 145 22.26 10.19 7.04
N ALA A 146 21.25 9.34 7.26
CA ALA A 146 21.28 7.96 6.82
C ALA A 146 21.07 7.85 5.30
N ILE A 147 20.15 8.65 4.72
CA ILE A 147 19.89 8.70 3.28
C ILE A 147 21.17 9.05 2.50
N GLU A 148 21.96 10.00 2.98
CA GLU A 148 23.23 10.38 2.34
C GLU A 148 24.23 9.20 2.23
N LYS A 149 24.09 8.19 3.06
CA LYS A 149 24.96 7.01 3.11
C LYS A 149 24.42 5.82 2.33
N LEU A 150 23.18 5.89 1.86
CA LEU A 150 22.59 4.83 1.05
C LEU A 150 23.17 4.87 -0.36
N SER A 151 23.55 3.71 -0.86
CA SER A 151 24.09 3.55 -2.23
C SER A 151 23.03 3.07 -3.23
N ASP A 152 21.95 2.49 -2.76
CA ASP A 152 20.88 1.98 -3.60
C ASP A 152 19.85 3.11 -3.89
N PRO A 153 19.68 3.54 -5.17
CA PRO A 153 18.78 4.61 -5.55
C PRO A 153 17.31 4.33 -5.15
N MET A 154 16.88 3.07 -5.16
CA MET A 154 15.53 2.67 -4.79
C MET A 154 15.26 2.98 -3.31
N TYR A 155 16.21 2.66 -2.42
CA TYR A 155 16.11 3.01 -0.99
C TYR A 155 16.23 4.51 -0.76
N VAL A 156 17.08 5.21 -1.51
CA VAL A 156 17.18 6.68 -1.43
C VAL A 156 15.84 7.32 -1.75
N SER A 157 15.23 6.96 -2.87
CA SER A 157 13.91 7.52 -3.27
C SER A 157 12.81 7.16 -2.27
N LEU A 158 12.82 5.95 -1.69
CA LEU A 158 11.87 5.53 -0.67
C LEU A 158 11.94 6.41 0.57
N TYR A 159 13.13 6.65 1.11
CA TYR A 159 13.29 7.45 2.33
C TYR A 159 13.09 8.94 2.10
N GLN A 160 13.37 9.44 0.90
CA GLN A 160 12.98 10.81 0.49
C GLN A 160 11.45 10.94 0.45
N ALA A 161 10.74 9.96 -0.11
CA ALA A 161 9.27 9.94 -0.09
C ALA A 161 8.71 9.84 1.34
N PHE A 162 9.42 9.21 2.28
CA PHE A 162 9.03 9.20 3.69
C PHE A 162 9.12 10.58 4.33
N LEU A 163 10.21 11.30 4.11
CA LEU A 163 10.36 12.66 4.62
C LEU A 163 9.25 13.57 4.09
N GLU A 164 8.98 13.51 2.78
CA GLU A 164 7.89 14.27 2.15
C GLU A 164 6.52 13.87 2.72
N THR A 165 6.28 12.57 2.94
CA THR A 165 5.03 12.07 3.52
C THR A 165 4.87 12.56 4.96
N GLN A 166 5.92 12.50 5.76
CA GLN A 166 5.91 12.96 7.14
C GLN A 166 5.60 14.45 7.27
N GLU A 167 6.10 15.24 6.36
CA GLU A 167 5.88 16.69 6.34
C GLU A 167 4.49 17.10 5.85
N ASN A 168 3.97 16.38 4.84
CA ASN A 168 2.84 16.87 4.05
C ASN A 168 1.55 16.06 4.20
N TYR A 169 1.58 14.87 4.84
CA TYR A 169 0.44 13.96 4.92
C TYR A 169 -0.04 13.75 6.34
N THR A 170 -1.35 13.53 6.48
CA THR A 170 -1.95 13.04 7.72
C THR A 170 -1.99 11.53 7.70
N TYR A 171 -1.54 10.90 8.79
CA TYR A 171 -1.62 9.45 8.94
C TYR A 171 -2.99 9.02 9.42
N TYR A 172 -3.55 8.05 8.72
CA TYR A 172 -4.81 7.39 9.06
C TYR A 172 -4.53 5.97 9.54
N THR A 173 -5.13 5.58 10.64
CA THR A 173 -5.13 4.19 11.11
C THR A 173 -6.49 3.57 10.90
N ALA A 174 -6.51 2.31 10.48
CA ALA A 174 -7.74 1.55 10.33
C ALA A 174 -8.54 1.52 11.65
N PRO A 175 -9.88 1.51 11.60
CA PRO A 175 -10.70 1.39 12.80
C PRO A 175 -10.41 0.07 13.51
N LYS A 176 -10.47 0.10 14.85
CA LYS A 176 -10.29 -1.09 15.69
C LYS A 176 -11.61 -1.88 15.71
N LEU A 177 -11.80 -2.72 14.72
CA LEU A 177 -12.95 -3.63 14.61
C LEU A 177 -12.43 -5.06 14.58
N ASP A 178 -13.06 -5.97 15.31
CA ASP A 178 -12.70 -7.39 15.30
C ASP A 178 -12.91 -8.00 13.90
N SER A 179 -13.92 -7.51 13.19
CA SER A 179 -14.26 -7.92 11.81
C SER A 179 -13.45 -7.21 10.71
N TYR A 180 -12.49 -6.33 11.04
CA TYR A 180 -11.82 -5.48 10.03
C TYR A 180 -11.18 -6.30 8.91
N LEU A 181 -10.46 -7.35 9.24
CA LEU A 181 -9.76 -8.18 8.26
C LEU A 181 -10.73 -8.91 7.33
N ASP A 182 -11.84 -9.40 7.87
CA ASP A 182 -12.89 -10.07 7.08
C ASP A 182 -13.57 -9.09 6.12
N LEU A 183 -13.85 -7.86 6.60
CA LEU A 183 -14.40 -6.79 5.77
C LEU A 183 -13.44 -6.38 4.64
N GLU A 184 -12.15 -6.22 4.95
CA GLU A 184 -11.10 -5.90 3.97
C GLU A 184 -10.99 -7.00 2.91
N THR A 185 -10.90 -8.27 3.34
CA THR A 185 -10.79 -9.43 2.45
C THR A 185 -12.01 -9.54 1.54
N LYS A 186 -13.22 -9.51 2.10
CA LYS A 186 -14.48 -9.55 1.32
C LYS A 186 -14.55 -8.40 0.32
N PHE A 187 -14.15 -7.19 0.73
CA PHE A 187 -14.13 -6.03 -0.14
C PHE A 187 -13.19 -6.23 -1.33
N GLU A 188 -11.94 -6.60 -1.09
CA GLU A 188 -10.94 -6.79 -2.13
C GLU A 188 -11.34 -7.88 -3.12
N GLU A 189 -11.83 -9.01 -2.64
CA GLU A 189 -12.26 -10.13 -3.47
C GLU A 189 -13.43 -9.75 -4.38
N LEU A 190 -14.45 -9.11 -3.83
CA LEU A 190 -15.63 -8.70 -4.59
C LEU A 190 -15.32 -7.59 -5.61
N VAL A 191 -14.48 -6.60 -5.26
CA VAL A 191 -14.03 -5.59 -6.21
C VAL A 191 -13.31 -6.23 -7.38
N ARG A 192 -12.33 -7.08 -7.10
CA ARG A 192 -11.54 -7.77 -8.13
C ARG A 192 -12.41 -8.66 -9.02
N GLN A 193 -13.29 -9.46 -8.41
CA GLN A 193 -14.19 -10.36 -9.13
C GLN A 193 -15.14 -9.57 -10.03
N THR A 194 -15.83 -8.57 -9.48
CA THR A 194 -16.79 -7.74 -10.23
C THR A 194 -16.14 -7.06 -11.43
N LEU A 195 -14.99 -6.43 -11.21
CA LEU A 195 -14.29 -5.70 -12.27
C LEU A 195 -13.66 -6.63 -13.32
N SER A 196 -13.15 -7.81 -12.91
CA SER A 196 -12.61 -8.78 -13.87
C SER A 196 -13.67 -9.33 -14.81
N VAL A 197 -14.85 -9.71 -14.29
CA VAL A 197 -15.96 -10.20 -15.10
C VAL A 197 -16.43 -9.11 -16.06
N LYS A 198 -16.64 -7.88 -15.57
CA LYS A 198 -17.13 -6.77 -16.39
C LYS A 198 -16.10 -6.28 -17.41
N ARG A 199 -14.81 -6.41 -17.12
CA ARG A 199 -13.76 -6.15 -18.11
C ARG A 199 -13.84 -7.13 -19.28
N MET A 200 -14.10 -8.41 -19.04
CA MET A 200 -14.26 -9.40 -20.11
C MET A 200 -15.49 -9.07 -20.96
N GLU A 201 -16.62 -8.73 -20.34
CA GLU A 201 -17.83 -8.29 -21.05
C GLU A 201 -17.54 -7.05 -21.92
N TRP A 202 -16.79 -6.07 -21.42
CA TRP A 202 -16.45 -4.86 -22.16
C TRP A 202 -15.51 -5.13 -23.34
N LEU A 203 -14.57 -6.07 -23.21
CA LEU A 203 -13.66 -6.44 -24.29
C LEU A 203 -14.40 -7.15 -25.47
N GLU A 204 -15.48 -7.87 -25.16
CA GLU A 204 -16.31 -8.52 -26.17
C GLU A 204 -17.24 -7.54 -26.88
N ASP A 205 -17.75 -6.53 -26.17
CA ASP A 205 -18.65 -5.50 -26.70
C ASP A 205 -18.36 -4.13 -26.07
N PRO A 206 -17.42 -3.34 -26.62
CA PRO A 206 -16.96 -2.09 -26.04
C PRO A 206 -17.97 -0.94 -26.22
N GLU A 207 -19.22 -1.16 -25.76
CA GLU A 207 -20.21 -0.09 -25.68
C GLU A 207 -20.01 0.77 -24.43
N ASN A 208 -20.51 1.97 -24.47
CA ASN A 208 -20.70 2.96 -23.40
C ASN A 208 -20.02 2.68 -22.04
N MET A 209 -18.74 2.99 -21.94
CA MET A 209 -17.92 2.85 -20.72
C MET A 209 -18.60 3.50 -19.48
N ASP A 210 -19.23 4.66 -19.64
CA ASP A 210 -19.86 5.37 -18.53
C ASP A 210 -20.99 4.55 -17.91
N LYS A 211 -21.84 3.98 -18.74
CA LYS A 211 -22.92 3.09 -18.29
C LYS A 211 -22.38 1.86 -17.58
N LEU A 212 -21.31 1.25 -18.11
CA LEU A 212 -20.70 0.07 -17.54
C LEU A 212 -20.06 0.35 -16.17
N VAL A 213 -19.37 1.47 -16.02
CA VAL A 213 -18.77 1.89 -14.72
C VAL A 213 -19.84 1.95 -13.62
N TRP A 214 -20.99 2.56 -13.89
CA TRP A 214 -22.06 2.64 -12.90
C TRP A 214 -22.75 1.31 -12.64
N LYS A 215 -22.90 0.48 -13.68
CA LYS A 215 -23.42 -0.87 -13.52
C LYS A 215 -22.51 -1.75 -12.65
N THR A 216 -21.18 -1.63 -12.80
CA THR A 216 -20.25 -2.37 -11.93
C THR A 216 -20.37 -1.96 -10.46
N LEU A 217 -20.67 -0.70 -10.18
CA LEU A 217 -20.91 -0.24 -8.81
C LEU A 217 -22.18 -0.88 -8.20
N GLU A 218 -23.24 -0.95 -8.99
CA GLU A 218 -24.50 -1.58 -8.56
C GLU A 218 -24.29 -3.08 -8.31
N ASP A 219 -23.65 -3.79 -9.24
CA ASP A 219 -23.35 -5.21 -9.12
C ASP A 219 -22.45 -5.48 -7.90
N PHE A 220 -21.43 -4.67 -7.68
CA PHE A 220 -20.57 -4.77 -6.50
C PHE A 220 -21.36 -4.58 -5.20
N LYS A 221 -22.18 -3.53 -5.10
CA LYS A 221 -23.00 -3.27 -3.90
C LYS A 221 -23.99 -4.40 -3.63
N ALA A 222 -24.60 -4.95 -4.67
CA ALA A 222 -25.53 -6.06 -4.55
C ALA A 222 -24.80 -7.33 -4.04
N ALA A 223 -23.62 -7.64 -4.57
CA ALA A 223 -22.81 -8.79 -4.13
C ALA A 223 -22.30 -8.60 -2.68
N TYR A 224 -21.97 -7.39 -2.29
CA TYR A 224 -21.46 -7.11 -0.94
C TYR A 224 -22.52 -7.27 0.15
N THR A 225 -23.79 -7.01 -0.15
CA THR A 225 -24.92 -7.10 0.78
C THR A 225 -25.51 -8.49 0.96
N GLN A 226 -25.13 -9.44 0.11
CA GLN A 226 -25.43 -10.88 0.24
C GLN A 226 -24.46 -11.57 1.21
#